data_474fa5d935950855b2ad2023be0d2f93
#
_entry.id   474fa5d935950855b2ad2023be0d2f93
#
_cell.length_a   1.000
_cell.length_b   1.000
_cell.length_c   1.000
_cell.angle_alpha   90.00
_cell.angle_beta   90.00
_cell.angle_gamma   90.00
#
_symmetry.space_group_name_H-M   'P 1'
#
loop_
_entity.id
_entity.type
_entity.pdbx_description
1 polymer ?
#
loop_
_entity_poly.entity_id
_entity_poly.type
_entity_poly.pdbx_seq_one_letter_code
_entity_poly.pdbx_strand_id
1 'polypeptide(L)'
;MGKGVTGIRSSQRKHVPDKVGLDQDMQTSLRRIANKARKDKGHRFQNLYRLLDEQLLEQVFYGLNKNAAGGVDQVTYREYGAELRENIQRLVEKLKQKRYRAKLVRRKNIPKGKGRTRPLGIPALEDKLLQTAVSLILQAIYEQDFLSFSYGYRPKIGARDAVEELSARLQFGKHGYVVEADIKSFFDQISHEWLLRMLERRVDDRPFLQLIRKWLKAGVLEEDGEVLKPEAGTPQGGSVSPVLANIYLHYVLDLWFEKVVKRQCQGQVLMIRYADDFVCLFQYRREAETFYRVLPQRLAKFSLELAADKTRIIRFNRFRNTNGKRFCFLGFEFYWGTSRRGKAQLYARTSRKKLQSSVAEFADWCRRHRHLGNRKIFTLVNAKLRGHYNYFGVRCNYWSLNSYFRQAMVILRKWLNRRSQRRSCSWPKFSRLQQIYRIERPRIVIKPPRPAQLLLPC
;
A
#
# COMPACT_ATOMS: atom_id res chain seq x y z
N MET A 1 10.47 33.65 12.65
CA MET A 1 9.78 33.30 11.38
C MET A 1 10.29 31.95 10.89
N GLY A 2 9.59 30.89 11.23
CA GLY A 2 9.99 29.52 10.89
C GLY A 2 9.28 29.02 9.65
N LYS A 3 10.00 28.84 8.54
CA LYS A 3 9.49 28.14 7.36
C LYS A 3 9.59 26.63 7.58
N GLY A 4 8.44 25.97 7.65
CA GLY A 4 8.34 24.52 7.80
C GLY A 4 8.94 23.77 6.62
N VAL A 5 9.85 22.87 6.93
CA VAL A 5 10.46 21.92 5.96
C VAL A 5 9.48 20.78 5.73
N THR A 6 8.88 20.73 4.56
CA THR A 6 8.05 19.62 4.10
C THR A 6 8.88 18.35 3.98
N GLY A 7 8.49 17.33 4.77
CA GLY A 7 9.18 16.03 4.81
C GLY A 7 9.11 15.29 3.48
N ILE A 8 10.27 14.84 3.02
CA ILE A 8 10.43 13.94 1.88
C ILE A 8 9.91 12.55 2.29
N ARG A 9 8.78 12.14 1.70
CA ARG A 9 8.10 10.86 1.93
C ARG A 9 8.86 9.70 1.30
N SER A 10 8.89 8.54 1.98
CA SER A 10 9.48 7.30 1.46
C SER A 10 8.72 6.79 0.24
N SER A 11 9.43 6.17 -0.70
CA SER A 11 8.95 5.70 -2.01
C SER A 11 7.84 4.62 -1.98
N GLN A 12 7.42 4.15 -0.82
CA GLN A 12 6.33 3.15 -0.68
C GLN A 12 4.94 3.75 -0.46
N ARG A 13 4.80 5.09 -0.32
CA ARG A 13 3.51 5.77 -0.14
C ARG A 13 2.94 6.36 -1.43
N LYS A 14 3.30 5.83 -2.60
CA LYS A 14 3.08 6.51 -3.89
C LYS A 14 1.67 6.42 -4.47
N HIS A 15 0.65 5.88 -3.82
CA HIS A 15 -0.60 5.63 -4.54
C HIS A 15 -1.91 6.09 -3.88
N VAL A 16 -1.86 6.71 -2.71
CA VAL A 16 -3.06 7.37 -2.18
C VAL A 16 -2.67 8.81 -1.84
N PRO A 17 -3.33 9.81 -2.40
CA PRO A 17 -3.12 11.20 -1.97
C PRO A 17 -3.64 11.34 -0.54
N ASP A 18 -2.75 11.17 0.44
CA ASP A 18 -3.07 11.30 1.86
C ASP A 18 -3.47 12.72 2.26
N LYS A 19 -3.34 13.69 1.34
CA LYS A 19 -3.68 15.11 1.55
C LYS A 19 -3.96 15.79 0.21
N VAL A 20 -5.08 15.49 -0.39
CA VAL A 20 -5.73 16.50 -1.21
C VAL A 20 -6.27 17.52 -0.20
N GLY A 21 -5.73 18.73 -0.21
CA GLY A 21 -6.23 19.82 0.65
C GLY A 21 -7.59 20.30 0.13
N LEU A 22 -8.62 19.47 0.32
CA LEU A 22 -10.00 19.78 -0.05
C LEU A 22 -10.50 20.94 0.82
N ASP A 23 -11.24 21.86 0.22
CA ASP A 23 -11.93 22.92 0.95
C ASP A 23 -13.04 22.37 1.86
N GLN A 24 -13.63 23.25 2.68
CA GLN A 24 -14.64 22.83 3.64
C GLN A 24 -15.92 22.29 2.98
N ASP A 25 -16.32 22.82 1.84
CA ASP A 25 -17.56 22.42 1.14
C ASP A 25 -17.42 21.03 0.53
N MET A 26 -16.30 20.78 -0.13
CA MET A 26 -16.00 19.45 -0.69
C MET A 26 -15.80 18.41 0.42
N GLN A 27 -15.08 18.75 1.49
CA GLN A 27 -14.98 17.90 2.67
C GLN A 27 -16.35 17.59 3.27
N THR A 28 -17.25 18.57 3.30
CA THR A 28 -18.62 18.42 3.79
C THR A 28 -19.42 17.49 2.89
N SER A 29 -19.31 17.62 1.57
CA SER A 29 -19.98 16.74 0.60
C SER A 29 -19.51 15.28 0.74
N LEU A 30 -18.21 15.02 0.80
CA LEU A 30 -17.66 13.68 1.00
C LEU A 30 -18.01 13.14 2.41
N ARG A 31 -18.06 13.99 3.44
CA ARG A 31 -18.51 13.59 4.79
C ARG A 31 -20.00 13.21 4.82
N ARG A 32 -20.87 13.91 4.07
CA ARG A 32 -22.29 13.54 3.93
C ARG A 32 -22.42 12.16 3.31
N ILE A 33 -21.68 11.87 2.23
CA ILE A 33 -21.61 10.55 1.61
C ILE A 33 -21.15 9.48 2.62
N ALA A 34 -20.04 9.73 3.32
CA ALA A 34 -19.51 8.80 4.31
C ALA A 34 -20.50 8.56 5.48
N ASN A 35 -21.16 9.61 5.97
CA ASN A 35 -22.17 9.49 7.01
C ASN A 35 -23.38 8.68 6.56
N LYS A 36 -23.89 8.90 5.32
CA LYS A 36 -24.98 8.12 4.75
C LYS A 36 -24.57 6.66 4.56
N ALA A 37 -23.36 6.42 4.00
CA ALA A 37 -22.84 5.07 3.82
C ALA A 37 -22.70 4.29 5.13
N ARG A 38 -22.31 4.98 6.22
CA ARG A 38 -22.19 4.40 7.57
C ARG A 38 -23.54 4.06 8.19
N LYS A 39 -24.52 4.97 8.04
CA LYS A 39 -25.87 4.82 8.62
C LYS A 39 -26.68 3.76 7.89
N ASP A 40 -26.56 3.71 6.56
CA ASP A 40 -27.34 2.83 5.72
C ASP A 40 -26.41 2.00 4.80
N LYS A 41 -26.20 0.74 5.18
CA LYS A 41 -25.34 -0.20 4.46
C LYS A 41 -25.96 -0.72 3.16
N GLY A 42 -27.26 -0.58 2.98
CA GLY A 42 -27.99 -0.94 1.78
C GLY A 42 -28.11 0.21 0.76
N HIS A 43 -27.80 1.44 1.18
CA HIS A 43 -27.99 2.61 0.33
C HIS A 43 -27.13 2.54 -0.95
N ARG A 44 -27.77 2.78 -2.08
CA ARG A 44 -27.13 2.87 -3.40
C ARG A 44 -27.06 4.34 -3.80
N PHE A 45 -25.85 4.84 -3.95
CA PHE A 45 -25.59 6.24 -4.23
C PHE A 45 -25.87 6.62 -5.68
N GLN A 46 -26.61 7.69 -5.89
CA GLN A 46 -26.90 8.32 -7.17
C GLN A 46 -26.21 9.68 -7.28
N ASN A 47 -26.17 10.24 -8.49
CA ASN A 47 -25.63 11.57 -8.77
C ASN A 47 -24.17 11.78 -8.37
N LEU A 48 -23.37 10.71 -8.25
CA LEU A 48 -21.94 10.79 -7.94
C LEU A 48 -21.13 11.42 -9.09
N TYR A 49 -21.61 11.20 -10.33
CA TYR A 49 -20.96 11.75 -11.52
C TYR A 49 -20.97 13.29 -11.53
N ARG A 50 -22.02 13.90 -10.97
CA ARG A 50 -22.13 15.37 -10.87
C ARG A 50 -21.11 16.01 -9.93
N LEU A 51 -20.52 15.22 -9.02
CA LEU A 51 -19.46 15.70 -8.13
C LEU A 51 -18.11 15.87 -8.84
N LEU A 52 -17.98 15.39 -10.09
CA LEU A 52 -16.79 15.59 -10.90
C LEU A 52 -16.86 16.96 -11.59
N ASP A 53 -16.90 18.00 -10.80
CA ASP A 53 -16.97 19.39 -11.19
C ASP A 53 -15.60 20.08 -11.20
N GLU A 54 -15.58 21.33 -11.62
CA GLU A 54 -14.34 22.13 -11.72
C GLU A 54 -13.67 22.28 -10.35
N GLN A 55 -14.47 22.49 -9.30
CA GLN A 55 -13.97 22.73 -7.94
C GLN A 55 -13.24 21.48 -7.40
N LEU A 56 -13.85 20.29 -7.50
CA LEU A 56 -13.21 19.05 -7.07
C LEU A 56 -11.94 18.78 -7.87
N LEU A 57 -11.98 18.93 -9.20
CA LEU A 57 -10.85 18.61 -10.06
C LEU A 57 -9.67 19.55 -9.82
N GLU A 58 -9.90 20.84 -9.61
CA GLU A 58 -8.84 21.79 -9.27
C GLU A 58 -8.15 21.44 -7.94
N GLN A 59 -8.92 21.12 -6.91
CA GLN A 59 -8.38 20.72 -5.60
C GLN A 59 -7.59 19.42 -5.70
N VAL A 60 -8.10 18.45 -6.46
CA VAL A 60 -7.40 17.18 -6.72
C VAL A 60 -6.10 17.43 -7.46
N PHE A 61 -6.06 18.35 -8.44
CA PHE A 61 -4.86 18.70 -9.19
C PHE A 61 -3.72 19.15 -8.25
N TYR A 62 -4.00 20.05 -7.30
CA TYR A 62 -2.97 20.51 -6.35
C TYR A 62 -2.44 19.40 -5.44
N GLY A 63 -3.20 18.32 -5.26
CA GLY A 63 -2.78 17.12 -4.51
C GLY A 63 -1.93 16.14 -5.31
N LEU A 64 -1.85 16.26 -6.62
CA LEU A 64 -1.08 15.36 -7.47
C LEU A 64 0.43 15.51 -7.27
N ASN A 65 1.19 14.46 -7.60
CA ASN A 65 2.65 14.49 -7.55
C ASN A 65 3.20 15.34 -8.70
N LYS A 66 3.76 16.50 -8.38
CA LYS A 66 4.35 17.48 -9.32
C LYS A 66 5.48 16.91 -10.19
N ASN A 67 6.14 15.84 -9.73
CA ASN A 67 7.26 15.18 -10.44
C ASN A 67 6.84 13.83 -11.04
N ALA A 68 5.55 13.57 -11.20
CA ALA A 68 5.08 12.34 -11.84
C ALA A 68 5.40 12.37 -13.35
N ALA A 69 5.77 11.21 -13.89
CA ALA A 69 5.98 11.06 -15.33
C ALA A 69 4.67 11.28 -16.09
N GLY A 70 4.77 11.90 -17.27
CA GLY A 70 3.67 12.06 -18.23
C GLY A 70 3.14 10.71 -18.72
N GLY A 71 1.87 10.67 -19.14
CA GLY A 71 1.25 9.51 -19.74
C GLY A 71 1.70 9.27 -21.19
N VAL A 72 0.80 8.74 -22.01
CA VAL A 72 1.02 8.54 -23.45
C VAL A 72 1.19 9.87 -24.19
N ASP A 73 0.53 10.91 -23.72
CA ASP A 73 0.56 12.27 -24.26
C ASP A 73 1.76 13.10 -23.77
N GLN A 74 2.62 12.53 -22.92
CA GLN A 74 3.78 13.17 -22.29
C GLN A 74 3.46 14.44 -21.49
N VAL A 75 2.19 14.83 -21.33
CA VAL A 75 1.79 16.04 -20.61
C VAL A 75 2.21 15.94 -19.14
N THR A 76 3.00 16.89 -18.71
CA THR A 76 3.50 16.99 -17.32
C THR A 76 2.56 17.82 -16.45
N TYR A 77 2.75 17.70 -15.11
CA TYR A 77 2.02 18.53 -14.15
C TYR A 77 2.17 20.04 -14.43
N ARG A 78 3.38 20.49 -14.83
CA ARG A 78 3.66 21.91 -15.08
C ARG A 78 2.97 22.42 -16.33
N GLU A 79 3.04 21.67 -17.42
CA GLU A 79 2.39 22.02 -18.67
C GLU A 79 0.87 22.09 -18.54
N TYR A 80 0.25 21.09 -17.90
CA TYR A 80 -1.18 21.11 -17.64
C TYR A 80 -1.59 22.26 -16.71
N GLY A 81 -0.74 22.56 -15.72
CA GLY A 81 -0.98 23.61 -14.74
C GLY A 81 -0.79 25.02 -15.29
N ALA A 82 -0.14 25.21 -16.44
CA ALA A 82 0.01 26.51 -17.09
C ALA A 82 -1.35 27.10 -17.56
N GLU A 83 -2.25 26.21 -18.04
CA GLU A 83 -3.61 26.55 -18.47
C GLU A 83 -4.63 25.73 -17.64
N LEU A 84 -4.46 25.72 -16.32
CA LEU A 84 -5.21 24.79 -15.45
C LEU A 84 -6.72 24.99 -15.57
N ARG A 85 -7.18 26.24 -15.55
CA ARG A 85 -8.61 26.57 -15.55
C ARG A 85 -9.27 26.14 -16.84
N GLU A 86 -8.68 26.47 -17.98
CA GLU A 86 -9.17 26.12 -19.31
C GLU A 86 -9.14 24.59 -19.52
N ASN A 87 -8.09 23.93 -19.07
CA ASN A 87 -7.95 22.49 -19.15
C ASN A 87 -9.03 21.76 -18.33
N ILE A 88 -9.29 22.22 -17.13
CA ILE A 88 -10.35 21.65 -16.26
C ILE A 88 -11.72 21.95 -16.86
N GLN A 89 -12.02 23.15 -17.32
CA GLN A 89 -13.29 23.49 -17.95
C GLN A 89 -13.56 22.61 -19.16
N ARG A 90 -12.57 22.47 -20.08
CA ARG A 90 -12.66 21.57 -21.24
C ARG A 90 -12.92 20.12 -20.82
N LEU A 91 -12.29 19.65 -19.72
CA LEU A 91 -12.48 18.31 -19.22
C LEU A 91 -13.89 18.11 -18.66
N VAL A 92 -14.38 19.06 -17.84
CA VAL A 92 -15.75 19.02 -17.29
C VAL A 92 -16.80 19.10 -18.39
N GLU A 93 -16.58 19.90 -19.43
CA GLU A 93 -17.45 19.95 -20.59
C GLU A 93 -17.52 18.61 -21.34
N LYS A 94 -16.36 17.98 -21.58
CA LYS A 94 -16.32 16.60 -22.14
C LYS A 94 -17.09 15.59 -21.29
N LEU A 95 -17.06 15.74 -19.94
CA LEU A 95 -17.82 14.90 -19.04
C LEU A 95 -19.33 15.16 -19.16
N LYS A 96 -19.78 16.43 -19.12
CA LYS A 96 -21.20 16.81 -19.27
C LYS A 96 -21.78 16.30 -20.59
N GLN A 97 -21.03 16.43 -21.67
CA GLN A 97 -21.42 15.95 -23.01
C GLN A 97 -21.25 14.43 -23.20
N LYS A 98 -20.74 13.69 -22.20
CA LYS A 98 -20.43 12.25 -22.28
C LYS A 98 -19.39 11.88 -23.36
N ARG A 99 -18.64 12.86 -23.86
CA ARG A 99 -17.60 12.71 -24.90
C ARG A 99 -16.22 12.33 -24.35
N TYR A 100 -16.04 12.32 -23.03
CA TYR A 100 -14.77 11.89 -22.45
C TYR A 100 -14.38 10.47 -22.89
N ARG A 101 -13.11 10.32 -23.33
CA ARG A 101 -12.49 9.03 -23.68
C ARG A 101 -11.22 8.86 -22.87
N ALA A 102 -11.05 7.71 -22.20
CA ALA A 102 -9.82 7.34 -21.53
C ALA A 102 -8.68 7.21 -22.57
N LYS A 103 -7.54 7.78 -22.28
CA LYS A 103 -6.34 7.63 -23.12
C LYS A 103 -5.66 6.28 -22.86
N LEU A 104 -4.79 5.84 -23.77
CA LEU A 104 -3.96 4.66 -23.55
C LEU A 104 -3.10 4.83 -22.30
N VAL A 105 -2.91 3.75 -21.56
CA VAL A 105 -2.01 3.72 -20.41
C VAL A 105 -0.60 3.38 -20.90
N ARG A 106 0.38 4.24 -20.66
CA ARG A 106 1.76 3.99 -21.07
C ARG A 106 2.43 2.99 -20.12
N ARG A 107 2.93 1.88 -20.65
CA ARG A 107 3.67 0.87 -19.90
C ARG A 107 5.07 1.36 -19.55
N LYS A 108 5.53 1.04 -18.34
CA LYS A 108 6.93 1.20 -17.92
C LYS A 108 7.33 0.04 -17.03
N ASN A 109 8.33 -0.70 -17.44
CA ASN A 109 8.84 -1.83 -16.68
C ASN A 109 9.83 -1.37 -15.61
N ILE A 110 9.53 -1.65 -14.33
CA ILE A 110 10.38 -1.28 -13.19
C ILE A 110 11.09 -2.53 -12.66
N PRO A 111 12.43 -2.50 -12.45
CA PRO A 111 13.16 -3.63 -11.89
C PRO A 111 12.63 -4.04 -10.50
N LYS A 112 12.28 -5.32 -10.35
CA LYS A 112 11.81 -5.92 -9.08
C LYS A 112 12.93 -6.69 -8.36
N GLY A 113 14.14 -6.68 -8.89
CA GLY A 113 15.29 -7.47 -8.41
C GLY A 113 15.34 -8.90 -8.98
N LYS A 114 16.51 -9.53 -8.94
CA LYS A 114 16.76 -10.87 -9.53
C LYS A 114 16.34 -10.99 -11.01
N GLY A 115 16.57 -9.98 -11.82
CA GLY A 115 16.22 -9.99 -13.24
C GLY A 115 14.74 -9.90 -13.57
N ARG A 116 13.86 -9.81 -12.56
CA ARG A 116 12.41 -9.65 -12.78
C ARG A 116 12.03 -8.17 -12.89
N THR A 117 11.04 -7.87 -13.71
CA THR A 117 10.43 -6.55 -13.84
C THR A 117 9.01 -6.56 -13.27
N ARG A 118 8.52 -5.39 -12.95
CA ARG A 118 7.13 -5.12 -12.59
C ARG A 118 6.56 -4.13 -13.59
N PRO A 119 5.54 -4.51 -14.36
CA PRO A 119 4.89 -3.60 -15.27
C PRO A 119 4.14 -2.50 -14.48
N LEU A 120 4.39 -1.25 -14.78
CA LEU A 120 3.69 -0.11 -14.22
C LEU A 120 2.96 0.62 -15.35
N GLY A 121 1.68 0.85 -15.19
CA GLY A 121 0.89 1.67 -16.11
C GLY A 121 0.93 3.14 -15.67
N ILE A 122 1.23 4.03 -16.60
CA ILE A 122 1.24 5.48 -16.38
C ILE A 122 0.08 6.09 -17.17
N PRO A 123 -1.06 6.40 -16.53
CA PRO A 123 -2.17 7.08 -17.19
C PRO A 123 -1.80 8.50 -17.60
N ALA A 124 -2.50 9.06 -18.57
CA ALA A 124 -2.45 10.48 -18.90
C ALA A 124 -2.82 11.35 -17.68
N LEU A 125 -2.41 12.61 -17.66
CA LEU A 125 -2.64 13.48 -16.51
C LEU A 125 -4.13 13.74 -16.28
N GLU A 126 -4.92 13.95 -17.32
CA GLU A 126 -6.39 14.08 -17.22
C GLU A 126 -7.03 12.83 -16.60
N ASP A 127 -6.56 11.64 -17.02
CA ASP A 127 -7.06 10.39 -16.46
C ASP A 127 -6.65 10.22 -14.99
N LYS A 128 -5.41 10.59 -14.61
CA LYS A 128 -4.97 10.59 -13.21
C LYS A 128 -5.84 11.51 -12.36
N LEU A 129 -6.17 12.68 -12.88
CA LEU A 129 -6.98 13.68 -12.21
C LEU A 129 -8.38 13.11 -11.92
N LEU A 130 -9.07 12.63 -12.95
CA LEU A 130 -10.41 12.03 -12.81
C LEU A 130 -10.39 10.76 -11.95
N GLN A 131 -9.42 9.86 -12.14
CA GLN A 131 -9.28 8.66 -11.32
C GLN A 131 -9.07 8.98 -9.85
N THR A 132 -8.33 10.05 -9.55
CA THR A 132 -8.12 10.49 -8.17
C THR A 132 -9.40 11.03 -7.55
N ALA A 133 -10.17 11.85 -8.29
CA ALA A 133 -11.47 12.35 -7.85
C ALA A 133 -12.46 11.20 -7.57
N VAL A 134 -12.58 10.26 -8.52
CA VAL A 134 -13.41 9.05 -8.35
C VAL A 134 -12.95 8.19 -7.17
N SER A 135 -11.63 8.06 -6.96
CA SER A 135 -11.07 7.34 -5.81
C SER A 135 -11.49 7.95 -4.48
N LEU A 136 -11.53 9.29 -4.36
CA LEU A 136 -12.00 9.97 -3.15
C LEU A 136 -13.48 9.70 -2.87
N ILE A 137 -14.33 9.74 -3.90
CA ILE A 137 -15.76 9.45 -3.77
C ILE A 137 -15.97 7.99 -3.34
N LEU A 138 -15.32 7.05 -4.01
CA LEU A 138 -15.39 5.62 -3.65
C LEU A 138 -14.87 5.35 -2.24
N GLN A 139 -13.78 6.01 -1.82
CA GLN A 139 -13.28 5.90 -0.45
C GLN A 139 -14.27 6.42 0.57
N ALA A 140 -14.98 7.52 0.30
CA ALA A 140 -16.00 8.02 1.21
C ALA A 140 -17.11 6.99 1.47
N ILE A 141 -17.47 6.20 0.45
CA ILE A 141 -18.47 5.12 0.55
C ILE A 141 -17.88 3.88 1.23
N TYR A 142 -16.84 3.29 0.63
CA TYR A 142 -16.38 1.94 0.96
C TYR A 142 -15.50 1.85 2.21
N GLU A 143 -14.88 2.95 2.66
CA GLU A 143 -14.22 2.97 3.97
C GLU A 143 -15.19 2.69 5.14
N GLN A 144 -16.48 2.91 4.92
CA GLN A 144 -17.51 2.56 5.89
C GLN A 144 -17.87 1.07 5.87
N ASP A 145 -17.58 0.37 4.76
CA ASP A 145 -17.91 -1.04 4.55
C ASP A 145 -16.73 -1.98 4.83
N PHE A 146 -15.51 -1.52 4.58
CA PHE A 146 -14.31 -2.34 4.76
C PHE A 146 -14.15 -2.81 6.20
N LEU A 147 -13.84 -4.11 6.35
CA LEU A 147 -13.66 -4.74 7.64
C LEU A 147 -12.34 -4.30 8.30
N SER A 148 -12.30 -4.39 9.63
CA SER A 148 -11.18 -3.90 10.45
C SER A 148 -9.85 -4.59 10.17
N PHE A 149 -9.87 -5.82 9.67
CA PHE A 149 -8.69 -6.62 9.36
C PHE A 149 -8.12 -6.37 7.95
N SER A 150 -8.73 -5.48 7.15
CA SER A 150 -8.22 -5.01 5.86
C SER A 150 -7.42 -3.72 6.04
N TYR A 151 -6.13 -3.71 5.67
CA TYR A 151 -5.19 -2.61 5.97
C TYR A 151 -4.59 -1.92 4.75
N GLY A 152 -4.45 -2.63 3.62
CA GLY A 152 -3.77 -2.11 2.44
C GLY A 152 -4.58 -1.01 1.74
N TYR A 153 -3.89 -0.02 1.19
CA TYR A 153 -4.46 1.07 0.38
C TYR A 153 -5.57 1.90 1.06
N ARG A 154 -5.68 1.84 2.37
CA ARG A 154 -6.68 2.59 3.13
C ARG A 154 -6.06 3.83 3.79
N PRO A 155 -6.81 4.94 3.91
CA PRO A 155 -6.31 6.14 4.57
C PRO A 155 -6.05 5.90 6.06
N LYS A 156 -5.00 6.56 6.59
CA LYS A 156 -4.62 6.57 8.02
C LYS A 156 -4.17 5.24 8.62
N ILE A 157 -4.27 4.11 7.92
CA ILE A 157 -3.78 2.80 8.35
C ILE A 157 -2.75 2.26 7.36
N GLY A 158 -1.85 1.40 7.81
CA GLY A 158 -0.76 0.91 6.96
C GLY A 158 -0.19 -0.43 7.40
N ALA A 159 0.87 -0.87 6.70
CA ALA A 159 1.50 -2.17 6.92
C ALA A 159 1.94 -2.40 8.37
N ARG A 160 2.40 -1.34 9.03
CA ARG A 160 2.81 -1.43 10.42
C ARG A 160 1.62 -1.74 11.35
N ASP A 161 0.47 -1.15 11.10
CA ASP A 161 -0.74 -1.40 11.90
C ASP A 161 -1.19 -2.86 11.76
N ALA A 162 -1.08 -3.43 10.54
CA ALA A 162 -1.34 -4.85 10.30
C ALA A 162 -0.36 -5.76 11.05
N VAL A 163 0.94 -5.41 11.07
CA VAL A 163 1.99 -6.17 11.78
C VAL A 163 1.80 -6.10 13.30
N GLU A 164 1.45 -4.94 13.85
CA GLU A 164 1.20 -4.76 15.28
C GLU A 164 -0.04 -5.55 15.74
N GLU A 165 -1.13 -5.52 14.97
CA GLU A 165 -2.34 -6.31 15.24
C GLU A 165 -2.04 -7.82 15.15
N LEU A 166 -1.37 -8.27 14.08
CA LEU A 166 -0.96 -9.65 13.91
C LEU A 166 -0.10 -10.13 15.10
N SER A 167 0.85 -9.29 15.53
CA SER A 167 1.72 -9.60 16.67
C SER A 167 0.93 -9.74 17.97
N ALA A 168 -0.02 -8.85 18.23
CA ALA A 168 -0.86 -8.88 19.41
C ALA A 168 -1.76 -10.13 19.43
N ARG A 169 -2.40 -10.44 18.30
CA ARG A 169 -3.29 -11.61 18.19
C ARG A 169 -2.55 -12.93 18.32
N LEU A 170 -1.36 -13.04 17.75
CA LEU A 170 -0.51 -14.22 17.94
C LEU A 170 -0.01 -14.32 19.38
N GLN A 171 0.45 -13.22 19.99
CA GLN A 171 1.01 -13.23 21.36
C GLN A 171 -0.05 -13.61 22.40
N PHE A 172 -1.27 -13.10 22.28
CA PHE A 172 -2.30 -13.23 23.32
C PHE A 172 -3.45 -14.17 22.95
N GLY A 173 -3.65 -14.47 21.65
CA GLY A 173 -4.70 -15.38 21.20
C GLY A 173 -4.35 -16.86 21.37
N LYS A 174 -5.32 -17.74 21.07
CA LYS A 174 -5.18 -19.20 21.13
C LYS A 174 -4.85 -19.81 19.75
N HIS A 175 -4.28 -19.04 18.84
CA HIS A 175 -4.00 -19.49 17.48
C HIS A 175 -2.84 -20.49 17.45
N GLY A 176 -3.06 -21.64 16.80
CA GLY A 176 -2.07 -22.71 16.66
C GLY A 176 -1.55 -22.89 15.25
N TYR A 177 -2.23 -22.32 14.26
CA TYR A 177 -1.93 -22.50 12.85
C TYR A 177 -2.04 -21.18 12.09
N VAL A 178 -1.13 -20.97 11.15
CA VAL A 178 -1.10 -19.82 10.24
C VAL A 178 -1.22 -20.35 8.82
N VAL A 179 -2.17 -19.83 8.06
CA VAL A 179 -2.24 -20.00 6.61
C VAL A 179 -1.70 -18.73 5.99
N GLU A 180 -0.53 -18.82 5.37
CA GLU A 180 0.09 -17.79 4.55
C GLU A 180 -0.42 -17.97 3.13
N ALA A 181 -0.97 -16.94 2.50
CA ALA A 181 -1.55 -17.03 1.17
C ALA A 181 -1.26 -15.77 0.34
N ASP A 182 -1.02 -15.95 -0.96
CA ASP A 182 -0.77 -14.91 -1.95
C ASP A 182 -1.60 -15.16 -3.21
N ILE A 183 -2.19 -14.11 -3.79
CA ILE A 183 -2.96 -14.21 -5.03
C ILE A 183 -2.01 -13.94 -6.19
N LYS A 184 -1.99 -14.84 -7.17
CA LYS A 184 -1.12 -14.73 -8.34
C LYS A 184 -1.58 -13.58 -9.22
N SER A 185 -0.67 -12.68 -9.58
CA SER A 185 -0.91 -11.55 -10.49
C SER A 185 -2.26 -10.83 -10.25
N PHE A 186 -2.62 -10.57 -9.00
CA PHE A 186 -3.97 -10.14 -8.60
C PHE A 186 -4.53 -9.00 -9.44
N PHE A 187 -3.74 -7.94 -9.66
CA PHE A 187 -4.20 -6.77 -10.42
C PHE A 187 -4.50 -7.09 -11.89
N ASP A 188 -3.86 -8.09 -12.46
CA ASP A 188 -4.01 -8.50 -13.86
C ASP A 188 -5.21 -9.46 -14.06
N GLN A 189 -5.70 -10.08 -12.96
CA GLN A 189 -6.79 -11.07 -12.98
C GLN A 189 -8.16 -10.50 -12.56
N ILE A 190 -8.26 -9.25 -12.13
CA ILE A 190 -9.53 -8.66 -11.69
C ILE A 190 -10.55 -8.70 -12.85
N SER A 191 -11.63 -9.47 -12.70
CA SER A 191 -12.72 -9.51 -13.68
C SER A 191 -13.47 -8.16 -13.70
N HIS A 192 -13.54 -7.54 -14.88
CA HIS A 192 -14.27 -6.27 -15.06
C HIS A 192 -15.76 -6.44 -14.76
N GLU A 193 -16.35 -7.54 -15.15
CA GLU A 193 -17.77 -7.83 -14.93
C GLU A 193 -18.07 -7.96 -13.43
N TRP A 194 -17.32 -8.79 -12.71
CA TRP A 194 -17.49 -8.95 -11.27
C TRP A 194 -17.26 -7.64 -10.52
N LEU A 195 -16.23 -6.88 -10.90
CA LEU A 195 -15.94 -5.59 -10.27
C LEU A 195 -17.10 -4.60 -10.43
N LEU A 196 -17.67 -4.49 -11.66
CA LEU A 196 -18.80 -3.61 -11.90
C LEU A 196 -20.05 -4.04 -11.13
N ARG A 197 -20.36 -5.34 -11.09
CA ARG A 197 -21.46 -5.89 -10.27
C ARG A 197 -21.27 -5.61 -8.77
N MET A 198 -20.02 -5.64 -8.27
CA MET A 198 -19.70 -5.29 -6.88
C MET A 198 -19.88 -3.80 -6.61
N LEU A 199 -19.48 -2.94 -7.55
CA LEU A 199 -19.71 -1.50 -7.46
C LEU A 199 -21.18 -1.14 -7.44
N GLU A 200 -22.01 -1.81 -8.27
CA GLU A 200 -23.46 -1.62 -8.34
C GLU A 200 -24.19 -1.92 -7.02
N ARG A 201 -23.56 -2.64 -6.08
CA ARG A 201 -24.12 -2.85 -4.75
C ARG A 201 -24.24 -1.55 -3.95
N ARG A 202 -23.41 -0.55 -4.24
CA ARG A 202 -23.37 0.73 -3.51
C ARG A 202 -23.54 1.94 -4.42
N VAL A 203 -23.40 1.78 -5.73
CA VAL A 203 -23.46 2.85 -6.73
C VAL A 203 -24.58 2.58 -7.71
N ASP A 204 -25.51 3.51 -7.80
CA ASP A 204 -26.63 3.52 -8.76
C ASP A 204 -26.54 4.76 -9.66
N ASP A 205 -25.38 4.92 -10.27
CA ASP A 205 -25.03 6.03 -11.16
C ASP A 205 -24.37 5.47 -12.42
N ARG A 206 -25.17 5.26 -13.46
CA ARG A 206 -24.69 4.68 -14.72
C ARG A 206 -23.55 5.47 -15.36
N PRO A 207 -23.59 6.82 -15.49
CA PRO A 207 -22.46 7.60 -15.98
C PRO A 207 -21.18 7.40 -15.18
N PHE A 208 -21.27 7.34 -13.87
CA PHE A 208 -20.13 7.11 -12.96
C PHE A 208 -19.52 5.72 -13.18
N LEU A 209 -20.34 4.67 -13.26
CA LEU A 209 -19.87 3.31 -13.54
C LEU A 209 -19.29 3.17 -14.96
N GLN A 210 -19.87 3.86 -15.95
CA GLN A 210 -19.32 3.87 -17.31
C GLN A 210 -17.95 4.54 -17.39
N LEU A 211 -17.69 5.56 -16.56
CA LEU A 211 -16.38 6.18 -16.48
C LEU A 211 -15.33 5.17 -15.99
N ILE A 212 -15.64 4.42 -14.93
CA ILE A 212 -14.76 3.34 -14.43
C ILE A 212 -14.56 2.27 -15.52
N ARG A 213 -15.63 1.86 -16.20
CA ARG A 213 -15.55 0.89 -17.30
C ARG A 213 -14.65 1.34 -18.44
N LYS A 214 -14.65 2.65 -18.77
CA LYS A 214 -13.75 3.22 -19.79
C LYS A 214 -12.27 3.04 -19.39
N TRP A 215 -11.90 3.24 -18.13
CA TRP A 215 -10.53 3.03 -17.66
C TRP A 215 -10.14 1.55 -17.61
N LEU A 216 -11.03 0.67 -17.22
CA LEU A 216 -10.78 -0.77 -17.21
C LEU A 216 -10.53 -1.31 -18.63
N LYS A 217 -11.21 -0.75 -19.64
CA LYS A 217 -11.06 -1.11 -21.05
C LYS A 217 -10.02 -0.27 -21.80
N ALA A 218 -9.40 0.73 -21.14
CA ALA A 218 -8.37 1.52 -21.77
C ALA A 218 -7.19 0.64 -22.19
N GLY A 219 -6.77 0.75 -23.44
CA GLY A 219 -5.62 0.01 -23.95
C GLY A 219 -4.32 0.40 -23.23
N VAL A 220 -3.36 -0.49 -23.26
CA VAL A 220 -2.03 -0.28 -22.72
C VAL A 220 -1.05 -0.21 -23.88
N LEU A 221 -0.32 0.90 -23.96
CA LEU A 221 0.78 1.07 -24.91
C LEU A 221 2.05 0.51 -24.28
N GLU A 222 2.56 -0.58 -24.83
CA GLU A 222 3.80 -1.25 -24.38
C GLU A 222 5.04 -0.44 -24.80
N GLU A 223 6.21 -0.81 -24.26
CA GLU A 223 7.48 -0.12 -24.56
C GLU A 223 7.95 -0.33 -26.00
N ASP A 224 7.51 -1.37 -26.66
CA ASP A 224 7.77 -1.71 -28.08
C ASP A 224 6.81 -1.05 -29.07
N GLY A 225 5.78 -0.34 -28.58
CA GLY A 225 4.77 0.35 -29.38
C GLY A 225 3.48 -0.45 -29.62
N GLU A 226 3.41 -1.70 -29.19
CA GLU A 226 2.17 -2.48 -29.26
C GLU A 226 1.07 -1.92 -28.36
N VAL A 227 -0.18 -2.02 -28.82
CA VAL A 227 -1.37 -1.65 -28.02
C VAL A 227 -2.11 -2.89 -27.60
N LEU A 228 -2.01 -3.23 -26.33
CA LEU A 228 -2.76 -4.32 -25.72
C LEU A 228 -4.12 -3.82 -25.22
N LYS A 229 -5.18 -4.57 -25.54
CA LYS A 229 -6.53 -4.33 -25.01
C LYS A 229 -6.80 -5.33 -23.88
N PRO A 230 -6.80 -4.92 -22.60
CA PRO A 230 -7.01 -5.84 -21.51
C PRO A 230 -8.47 -6.29 -21.44
N GLU A 231 -8.71 -7.60 -21.37
CA GLU A 231 -10.03 -8.19 -21.12
C GLU A 231 -10.33 -8.28 -19.63
N ALA A 232 -9.29 -8.32 -18.82
CA ALA A 232 -9.34 -8.36 -17.36
C ALA A 232 -8.23 -7.47 -16.77
N GLY A 233 -8.29 -7.27 -15.48
CA GLY A 233 -7.29 -6.53 -14.73
C GLY A 233 -7.54 -5.03 -14.63
N THR A 234 -6.72 -4.40 -13.84
CA THR A 234 -6.67 -2.94 -13.69
C THR A 234 -5.21 -2.49 -13.76
N PRO A 235 -4.90 -1.41 -14.52
CA PRO A 235 -3.52 -0.98 -14.69
C PRO A 235 -2.82 -0.72 -13.35
N GLN A 236 -1.69 -1.41 -13.12
CA GLN A 236 -0.87 -1.16 -11.94
C GLN A 236 -0.24 0.24 -12.04
N GLY A 237 -0.82 1.21 -11.33
CA GLY A 237 -0.37 2.61 -11.33
C GLY A 237 -1.47 3.63 -11.58
N GLY A 238 -2.67 3.19 -11.97
CA GLY A 238 -3.86 4.04 -11.96
C GLY A 238 -4.22 4.49 -10.53
N SER A 239 -4.65 5.74 -10.37
CA SER A 239 -4.99 6.30 -9.06
C SER A 239 -6.22 5.63 -8.43
N VAL A 240 -7.13 5.09 -9.23
CA VAL A 240 -8.34 4.40 -8.76
C VAL A 240 -8.13 2.91 -8.51
N SER A 241 -7.11 2.29 -9.13
CA SER A 241 -6.86 0.85 -9.05
C SER A 241 -6.76 0.29 -7.62
N PRO A 242 -6.11 0.98 -6.65
CA PRO A 242 -6.02 0.49 -5.27
C PRO A 242 -7.37 0.38 -4.55
N VAL A 243 -8.28 1.34 -4.74
CA VAL A 243 -9.60 1.27 -4.12
C VAL A 243 -10.48 0.23 -4.79
N LEU A 244 -10.42 0.09 -6.12
CA LEU A 244 -11.12 -0.96 -6.87
C LEU A 244 -10.65 -2.36 -6.45
N ALA A 245 -9.35 -2.55 -6.27
CA ALA A 245 -8.75 -3.77 -5.76
C ALA A 245 -9.27 -4.13 -4.35
N ASN A 246 -9.35 -3.15 -3.46
CA ASN A 246 -9.92 -3.37 -2.13
C ASN A 246 -11.41 -3.70 -2.16
N ILE A 247 -12.19 -3.04 -3.03
CA ILE A 247 -13.62 -3.34 -3.22
C ILE A 247 -13.79 -4.79 -3.71
N TYR A 248 -12.98 -5.21 -4.67
CA TYR A 248 -13.02 -6.58 -5.19
C TYR A 248 -12.75 -7.60 -4.09
N LEU A 249 -11.65 -7.46 -3.35
CA LEU A 249 -11.29 -8.38 -2.27
C LEU A 249 -12.26 -8.32 -1.07
N HIS A 250 -12.89 -7.19 -0.83
CA HIS A 250 -13.93 -7.07 0.20
C HIS A 250 -15.09 -8.05 -0.08
N TYR A 251 -15.58 -8.12 -1.31
CA TYR A 251 -16.66 -9.03 -1.67
C TYR A 251 -16.21 -10.48 -1.88
N VAL A 252 -15.03 -10.68 -2.48
CA VAL A 252 -14.51 -12.02 -2.77
C VAL A 252 -14.03 -12.72 -1.50
N LEU A 253 -13.25 -12.04 -0.69
CA LEU A 253 -12.49 -12.64 0.41
C LEU A 253 -13.00 -12.21 1.80
N ASP A 254 -13.08 -10.89 2.05
CA ASP A 254 -13.32 -10.37 3.39
C ASP A 254 -14.70 -10.78 3.93
N LEU A 255 -15.76 -10.52 3.17
CA LEU A 255 -17.12 -10.87 3.57
C LEU A 255 -17.33 -12.38 3.66
N TRP A 256 -16.72 -13.15 2.75
CA TRP A 256 -16.78 -14.61 2.81
C TRP A 256 -16.08 -15.14 4.08
N PHE A 257 -14.92 -14.62 4.39
CA PHE A 257 -14.19 -15.01 5.61
C PHE A 257 -15.02 -14.70 6.86
N GLU A 258 -15.54 -13.48 7.00
CA GLU A 258 -16.29 -13.05 8.17
C GLU A 258 -17.63 -13.78 8.32
N LYS A 259 -18.40 -13.93 7.22
CA LYS A 259 -19.78 -14.44 7.28
C LYS A 259 -19.90 -15.96 7.14
N VAL A 260 -18.91 -16.60 6.51
CA VAL A 260 -18.96 -18.05 6.25
C VAL A 260 -17.85 -18.76 7.04
N VAL A 261 -16.58 -18.47 6.73
CA VAL A 261 -15.46 -19.21 7.34
C VAL A 261 -15.48 -19.09 8.86
N LYS A 262 -15.56 -17.87 9.36
CA LYS A 262 -15.54 -17.59 10.82
C LYS A 262 -16.70 -18.26 11.56
N ARG A 263 -17.88 -18.34 10.93
CA ARG A 263 -19.06 -18.99 11.54
C ARG A 263 -18.99 -20.51 11.57
N GLN A 264 -18.22 -21.12 10.65
CA GLN A 264 -18.03 -22.56 10.58
C GLN A 264 -16.91 -23.05 11.49
N CYS A 265 -16.07 -22.14 12.00
CA CYS A 265 -14.99 -22.48 12.91
C CYS A 265 -15.47 -22.51 14.37
N GLN A 266 -15.07 -23.53 15.10
CA GLN A 266 -15.29 -23.64 16.55
C GLN A 266 -14.24 -22.88 17.35
N GLY A 267 -13.01 -22.79 16.81
CA GLY A 267 -11.90 -22.10 17.43
C GLY A 267 -11.83 -20.62 17.08
N GLN A 268 -10.87 -19.93 17.74
CA GLN A 268 -10.53 -18.55 17.35
C GLN A 268 -9.95 -18.53 15.96
N VAL A 269 -10.51 -17.69 15.12
CA VAL A 269 -10.06 -17.48 13.74
C VAL A 269 -9.99 -16.01 13.43
N LEU A 270 -8.93 -15.59 12.71
CA LEU A 270 -8.69 -14.20 12.33
C LEU A 270 -8.00 -14.14 10.98
N MET A 271 -8.33 -13.14 10.17
CA MET A 271 -7.58 -12.76 8.97
C MET A 271 -6.93 -11.40 9.16
N ILE A 272 -5.73 -11.23 8.63
CA ILE A 272 -5.06 -9.94 8.48
C ILE A 272 -4.70 -9.80 7.00
N ARG A 273 -5.27 -8.80 6.31
CA ARG A 273 -5.06 -8.57 4.89
C ARG A 273 -4.43 -7.20 4.62
N TYR A 274 -3.41 -7.18 3.80
CA TYR A 274 -2.81 -5.96 3.28
C TYR A 274 -2.77 -6.00 1.75
N ALA A 275 -3.75 -5.40 1.09
CA ALA A 275 -3.99 -5.57 -0.35
C ALA A 275 -4.25 -7.05 -0.70
N ASP A 276 -3.46 -7.60 -1.62
CA ASP A 276 -3.47 -9.00 -2.04
C ASP A 276 -2.69 -9.96 -1.11
N ASP A 277 -1.88 -9.43 -0.20
CA ASP A 277 -1.07 -10.18 0.77
C ASP A 277 -1.88 -10.41 2.05
N PHE A 278 -2.13 -11.65 2.46
CA PHE A 278 -2.91 -11.94 3.66
C PHE A 278 -2.47 -13.19 4.41
N VAL A 279 -2.75 -13.18 5.70
CA VAL A 279 -2.53 -14.31 6.60
C VAL A 279 -3.80 -14.60 7.38
N CYS A 280 -4.13 -15.90 7.52
CA CYS A 280 -5.25 -16.35 8.32
C CYS A 280 -4.73 -17.17 9.49
N LEU A 281 -5.25 -16.89 10.69
CA LEU A 281 -4.89 -17.55 11.93
C LEU A 281 -6.02 -18.48 12.35
N PHE A 282 -5.70 -19.70 12.72
CA PHE A 282 -6.66 -20.70 13.19
C PHE A 282 -6.21 -21.32 14.53
N GLN A 283 -7.15 -21.61 15.39
CA GLN A 283 -6.86 -22.33 16.63
C GLN A 283 -6.61 -23.81 16.36
N TYR A 284 -7.43 -24.44 15.52
CA TYR A 284 -7.38 -25.86 15.25
C TYR A 284 -6.85 -26.20 13.85
N ARG A 285 -6.14 -27.32 13.74
CA ARG A 285 -5.54 -27.81 12.50
C ARG A 285 -6.58 -28.09 11.42
N ARG A 286 -7.65 -28.80 11.79
CA ARG A 286 -8.73 -29.19 10.87
C ARG A 286 -9.36 -27.97 10.16
N GLU A 287 -9.56 -26.88 10.90
CA GLU A 287 -10.12 -25.65 10.35
C GLU A 287 -9.18 -24.98 9.35
N ALA A 288 -7.88 -24.93 9.68
CA ALA A 288 -6.85 -24.40 8.77
C ALA A 288 -6.76 -25.23 7.47
N GLU A 289 -6.81 -26.56 7.56
CA GLU A 289 -6.78 -27.47 6.40
C GLU A 289 -8.06 -27.34 5.55
N THR A 290 -9.21 -27.24 6.19
CA THR A 290 -10.49 -27.01 5.48
C THR A 290 -10.47 -25.68 4.74
N PHE A 291 -10.04 -24.59 5.40
CA PHE A 291 -9.89 -23.29 4.77
C PHE A 291 -8.92 -23.35 3.56
N TYR A 292 -7.76 -23.96 3.76
CA TYR A 292 -6.74 -24.10 2.70
C TYR A 292 -7.28 -24.83 1.47
N ARG A 293 -8.10 -25.86 1.64
CA ARG A 293 -8.73 -26.64 0.56
C ARG A 293 -9.81 -25.87 -0.18
N VAL A 294 -10.61 -25.05 0.53
CA VAL A 294 -11.75 -24.33 -0.05
C VAL A 294 -11.36 -22.99 -0.65
N LEU A 295 -10.28 -22.35 -0.16
CA LEU A 295 -9.81 -21.06 -0.62
C LEU A 295 -9.58 -20.97 -2.14
N PRO A 296 -8.89 -21.93 -2.80
CA PRO A 296 -8.71 -21.90 -4.26
C PRO A 296 -10.03 -21.91 -5.02
N GLN A 297 -11.00 -22.73 -4.59
CA GLN A 297 -12.34 -22.82 -5.21
C GLN A 297 -13.09 -21.49 -5.07
N ARG A 298 -12.98 -20.84 -3.90
CA ARG A 298 -13.56 -19.52 -3.68
C ARG A 298 -12.97 -18.46 -4.60
N LEU A 299 -11.64 -18.42 -4.74
CA LEU A 299 -10.95 -17.46 -5.59
C LEU A 299 -11.26 -17.69 -7.08
N ALA A 300 -11.24 -18.95 -7.53
CA ALA A 300 -11.54 -19.33 -8.91
C ALA A 300 -12.93 -18.87 -9.37
N LYS A 301 -13.94 -18.90 -8.49
CA LYS A 301 -15.29 -18.39 -8.76
C LYS A 301 -15.29 -16.92 -9.21
N PHE A 302 -14.28 -16.16 -8.84
CA PHE A 302 -14.11 -14.75 -9.17
C PHE A 302 -12.87 -14.50 -10.04
N SER A 303 -12.51 -15.48 -10.85
CA SER A 303 -11.39 -15.40 -11.81
C SER A 303 -10.03 -15.07 -11.16
N LEU A 304 -9.84 -15.44 -9.90
CA LEU A 304 -8.56 -15.28 -9.19
C LEU A 304 -7.88 -16.64 -8.97
N GLU A 305 -6.57 -16.65 -9.06
CA GLU A 305 -5.74 -17.85 -8.85
C GLU A 305 -4.85 -17.67 -7.63
N LEU A 306 -4.75 -18.73 -6.82
CA LEU A 306 -3.86 -18.76 -5.66
C LEU A 306 -2.42 -19.07 -6.11
N ALA A 307 -1.42 -18.37 -5.58
CA ALA A 307 -0.02 -18.69 -5.79
C ALA A 307 0.37 -19.91 -4.93
N ALA A 308 0.30 -21.11 -5.52
CA ALA A 308 0.51 -22.36 -4.81
C ALA A 308 1.92 -22.46 -4.18
N ASP A 309 2.95 -21.92 -4.85
CA ASP A 309 4.34 -21.86 -4.37
C ASP A 309 4.55 -20.99 -3.13
N LYS A 310 3.61 -20.09 -2.84
CA LYS A 310 3.66 -19.15 -1.71
C LYS A 310 2.59 -19.41 -0.66
N THR A 311 1.69 -20.36 -0.91
CA THR A 311 0.59 -20.66 -0.01
C THR A 311 0.89 -21.91 0.78
N ARG A 312 0.81 -21.82 2.12
CA ARG A 312 1.14 -22.93 3.01
C ARG A 312 0.48 -22.83 4.36
N ILE A 313 0.30 -23.97 5.01
CA ILE A 313 -0.12 -24.07 6.41
C ILE A 313 1.11 -24.24 7.29
N ILE A 314 1.22 -23.42 8.32
CA ILE A 314 2.31 -23.45 9.27
C ILE A 314 1.75 -23.71 10.67
N ARG A 315 2.23 -24.77 11.34
CA ARG A 315 1.98 -24.95 12.77
C ARG A 315 2.77 -23.89 13.53
N PHE A 316 2.09 -22.97 14.19
CA PHE A 316 2.69 -21.80 14.81
C PHE A 316 2.07 -21.56 16.21
N ASN A 317 2.54 -22.30 17.19
CA ASN A 317 1.93 -22.37 18.52
C ASN A 317 2.94 -21.95 19.60
N ARG A 318 2.49 -21.12 20.56
CA ARG A 318 3.31 -20.66 21.69
C ARG A 318 3.49 -21.71 22.79
N PHE A 319 2.58 -22.68 22.89
CA PHE A 319 2.54 -23.66 23.99
C PHE A 319 3.32 -24.96 23.69
N ARG A 320 3.62 -25.21 22.44
CA ARG A 320 4.40 -26.36 22.01
C ARG A 320 5.66 -25.87 21.30
N ASN A 321 6.78 -26.48 21.63
CA ASN A 321 8.06 -26.12 21.02
C ASN A 321 7.96 -26.30 19.49
N THR A 322 7.75 -25.18 18.78
CA THR A 322 7.73 -25.10 17.33
C THR A 322 9.07 -24.57 16.83
N ASN A 323 10.17 -25.00 17.50
CA ASN A 323 11.52 -24.55 17.21
C ASN A 323 11.79 -24.50 15.72
N GLY A 324 12.17 -23.33 15.23
CA GLY A 324 12.55 -23.09 13.85
C GLY A 324 11.43 -22.77 12.87
N LYS A 325 10.13 -22.91 13.24
CA LYS A 325 9.06 -22.55 12.30
C LYS A 325 8.86 -21.04 12.26
N ARG A 326 8.87 -20.51 11.04
CA ARG A 326 8.80 -19.08 10.76
C ARG A 326 7.89 -18.83 9.58
N PHE A 327 7.25 -17.65 9.56
CA PHE A 327 6.57 -17.16 8.37
C PHE A 327 6.89 -15.69 8.13
N CYS A 328 6.67 -15.22 6.91
CA CYS A 328 6.96 -13.86 6.50
C CYS A 328 5.68 -13.12 6.12
N PHE A 329 5.48 -11.93 6.67
CA PHE A 329 4.39 -11.05 6.29
C PHE A 329 4.86 -9.60 6.25
N LEU A 330 4.59 -8.88 5.17
CA LEU A 330 4.94 -7.46 4.98
C LEU A 330 6.42 -7.12 5.25
N GLY A 331 7.32 -8.05 4.89
CA GLY A 331 8.76 -7.86 5.07
C GLY A 331 9.27 -8.15 6.49
N PHE A 332 8.41 -8.61 7.39
CA PHE A 332 8.76 -9.13 8.70
C PHE A 332 8.78 -10.66 8.70
N GLU A 333 9.67 -11.23 9.50
CA GLU A 333 9.73 -12.65 9.83
C GLU A 333 9.24 -12.83 11.26
N PHE A 334 8.22 -13.68 11.43
CA PHE A 334 7.59 -13.99 12.72
C PHE A 334 8.11 -15.35 13.21
N TYR A 335 8.48 -15.44 14.49
CA TYR A 335 8.89 -16.67 15.16
C TYR A 335 8.68 -16.58 16.66
N TRP A 336 8.50 -17.74 17.29
CA TRP A 336 8.47 -17.86 18.73
C TRP A 336 9.87 -17.99 19.31
N GLY A 337 10.10 -17.35 20.42
CA GLY A 337 11.32 -17.46 21.24
C GLY A 337 11.00 -17.30 22.70
N THR A 338 12.02 -17.26 23.54
CA THR A 338 11.90 -17.12 24.98
C THR A 338 12.31 -15.72 25.41
N SER A 339 11.52 -15.07 26.25
CA SER A 339 11.85 -13.79 26.87
C SER A 339 12.90 -13.97 27.97
N ARG A 340 13.50 -12.87 28.44
CA ARG A 340 14.43 -12.90 29.59
C ARG A 340 13.82 -13.52 30.87
N ARG A 341 12.50 -13.54 30.99
CA ARG A 341 11.75 -14.11 32.10
C ARG A 341 11.31 -15.56 31.85
N GLY A 342 11.88 -16.26 30.86
CA GLY A 342 11.53 -17.64 30.53
C GLY A 342 10.18 -17.84 29.83
N LYS A 343 9.39 -16.78 29.57
CA LYS A 343 8.06 -16.90 28.95
C LYS A 343 8.15 -16.88 27.42
N ALA A 344 7.26 -17.64 26.76
CA ALA A 344 7.13 -17.61 25.30
C ALA A 344 6.80 -16.20 24.80
N GLN A 345 7.60 -15.70 23.88
CA GLN A 345 7.48 -14.39 23.29
C GLN A 345 7.51 -14.46 21.78
N LEU A 346 6.59 -13.74 21.14
CA LEU A 346 6.60 -13.57 19.70
C LEU A 346 7.60 -12.48 19.32
N TYR A 347 8.40 -12.79 18.30
CA TYR A 347 9.30 -11.86 17.66
C TYR A 347 8.84 -11.57 16.24
N ALA A 348 8.81 -10.29 15.88
CA ALA A 348 8.60 -9.80 14.53
C ALA A 348 9.87 -9.06 14.10
N ARG A 349 10.77 -9.72 13.40
CA ARG A 349 12.02 -9.13 12.90
C ARG A 349 11.89 -8.72 11.44
N THR A 350 12.69 -7.74 11.01
CA THR A 350 12.89 -7.51 9.57
C THR A 350 13.44 -8.79 8.93
N SER A 351 12.77 -9.33 7.93
CA SER A 351 13.21 -10.56 7.27
C SER A 351 14.61 -10.38 6.68
N ARG A 352 15.43 -11.43 6.71
CA ARG A 352 16.82 -11.40 6.21
C ARG A 352 16.89 -10.86 4.79
N LYS A 353 16.01 -11.34 3.91
CA LYS A 353 15.91 -10.90 2.52
C LYS A 353 15.63 -9.40 2.41
N LYS A 354 14.71 -8.87 3.22
CA LYS A 354 14.35 -7.45 3.20
C LYS A 354 15.45 -6.57 3.79
N LEU A 355 16.12 -7.02 4.85
CA LEU A 355 17.27 -6.33 5.42
C LEU A 355 18.39 -6.20 4.38
N GLN A 356 18.76 -7.29 3.72
CA GLN A 356 19.78 -7.30 2.67
C GLN A 356 19.42 -6.38 1.49
N SER A 357 18.16 -6.44 1.02
CA SER A 357 17.67 -5.55 -0.04
C SER A 357 17.76 -4.07 0.38
N SER A 358 17.33 -3.74 1.60
CA SER A 358 17.40 -2.36 2.12
C SER A 358 18.83 -1.83 2.23
N VAL A 359 19.78 -2.69 2.62
CA VAL A 359 21.22 -2.34 2.69
C VAL A 359 21.78 -2.13 1.28
N ALA A 360 21.46 -3.00 0.33
CA ALA A 360 21.89 -2.88 -1.07
C ALA A 360 21.32 -1.61 -1.73
N GLU A 361 20.02 -1.32 -1.53
CA GLU A 361 19.38 -0.10 -2.01
C GLU A 361 20.02 1.16 -1.42
N PHE A 362 20.39 1.12 -0.13
CA PHE A 362 21.10 2.21 0.51
C PHE A 362 22.53 2.41 -0.05
N ALA A 363 23.23 1.31 -0.34
CA ALA A 363 24.56 1.36 -0.93
C ALA A 363 24.55 1.96 -2.33
N ASP A 364 23.60 1.53 -3.16
CA ASP A 364 23.43 2.07 -4.52
C ASP A 364 23.02 3.56 -4.48
N TRP A 365 22.13 3.91 -3.55
CA TRP A 365 21.77 5.31 -3.33
C TRP A 365 22.99 6.16 -2.92
N CYS A 366 23.81 5.70 -2.00
CA CYS A 366 25.04 6.41 -1.59
C CYS A 366 26.00 6.58 -2.79
N ARG A 367 26.16 5.56 -3.62
CA ARG A 367 26.97 5.60 -4.84
C ARG A 367 26.55 6.73 -5.78
N ARG A 368 25.24 6.82 -6.04
CA ARG A 368 24.68 7.81 -6.97
C ARG A 368 24.71 9.24 -6.42
N HIS A 369 24.64 9.40 -5.09
CA HIS A 369 24.55 10.72 -4.43
C HIS A 369 25.83 11.16 -3.73
N ARG A 370 26.95 10.44 -3.89
CA ARG A 370 28.22 10.75 -3.21
C ARG A 370 28.77 12.15 -3.52
N HIS A 371 28.40 12.74 -4.67
CA HIS A 371 28.83 14.08 -5.10
C HIS A 371 28.17 15.21 -4.30
N LEU A 372 27.09 14.95 -3.60
CA LEU A 372 26.37 15.98 -2.84
C LEU A 372 27.20 16.48 -1.66
N GLY A 373 27.12 17.78 -1.35
CA GLY A 373 27.72 18.38 -0.16
C GLY A 373 27.25 17.71 1.14
N ASN A 374 28.08 17.79 2.19
CA ASN A 374 27.82 17.06 3.45
C ASN A 374 26.47 17.39 4.06
N ARG A 375 26.06 18.66 4.15
CA ARG A 375 24.76 19.06 4.68
C ARG A 375 23.62 18.35 3.96
N LYS A 376 23.62 18.36 2.62
CA LYS A 376 22.55 17.78 1.80
C LYS A 376 22.52 16.25 1.92
N ILE A 377 23.67 15.56 1.87
CA ILE A 377 23.71 14.10 1.96
C ILE A 377 23.25 13.62 3.34
N PHE A 378 23.68 14.25 4.44
CA PHE A 378 23.24 13.85 5.79
C PHE A 378 21.77 14.13 6.05
N THR A 379 21.21 15.22 5.52
CA THR A 379 19.76 15.47 5.54
C THR A 379 18.98 14.35 4.87
N LEU A 380 19.42 13.93 3.68
CA LEU A 380 18.77 12.83 2.92
C LEU A 380 18.97 11.47 3.58
N VAL A 381 20.15 11.20 4.16
CA VAL A 381 20.42 9.99 4.96
C VAL A 381 19.48 9.92 6.15
N ASN A 382 19.34 11.01 6.91
CA ASN A 382 18.41 11.07 8.03
C ASN A 382 16.95 10.82 7.61
N ALA A 383 16.53 11.35 6.47
CA ALA A 383 15.19 11.07 5.91
C ALA A 383 15.01 9.58 5.60
N LYS A 384 16.03 8.91 5.02
CA LYS A 384 16.02 7.46 4.75
C LYS A 384 15.99 6.63 6.02
N LEU A 385 16.81 6.97 7.01
CA LEU A 385 16.85 6.30 8.30
C LEU A 385 15.50 6.41 9.01
N ARG A 386 14.92 7.62 9.09
CA ARG A 386 13.57 7.83 9.64
C ARG A 386 12.51 7.00 8.92
N GLY A 387 12.54 6.96 7.59
CA GLY A 387 11.62 6.15 6.79
C GLY A 387 11.75 4.67 7.13
N HIS A 388 12.98 4.15 7.27
CA HIS A 388 13.24 2.76 7.66
C HIS A 388 12.74 2.47 9.09
N TYR A 389 13.02 3.35 10.06
CA TYR A 389 12.57 3.17 11.43
C TYR A 389 11.04 3.31 11.57
N ASN A 390 10.42 4.21 10.83
CA ASN A 390 8.96 4.36 10.82
C ASN A 390 8.25 3.11 10.29
N TYR A 391 8.85 2.35 9.37
CA TYR A 391 8.29 1.12 8.85
C TYR A 391 8.62 -0.08 9.74
N PHE A 392 9.88 -0.28 10.07
CA PHE A 392 10.39 -1.46 10.77
C PHE A 392 10.52 -1.30 12.30
N GLY A 393 10.23 -0.14 12.84
CA GLY A 393 10.38 0.17 14.27
C GLY A 393 9.28 -0.40 15.15
N VAL A 394 8.97 -1.69 15.00
CA VAL A 394 8.01 -2.44 15.84
C VAL A 394 8.71 -3.08 17.04
N ARG A 395 7.92 -3.48 18.06
CA ARG A 395 8.44 -4.20 19.23
C ARG A 395 9.27 -5.41 18.82
N CYS A 396 10.33 -5.70 19.58
CA CYS A 396 11.25 -6.82 19.38
C CYS A 396 12.09 -6.77 18.09
N ASN A 397 12.08 -5.68 17.32
CA ASN A 397 12.87 -5.53 16.09
C ASN A 397 14.08 -4.60 16.21
N TYR A 398 14.45 -4.14 17.42
CA TYR A 398 15.56 -3.20 17.61
C TYR A 398 16.89 -3.72 17.03
N TRP A 399 17.19 -5.01 17.19
CA TRP A 399 18.41 -5.61 16.66
C TRP A 399 18.53 -5.51 15.14
N SER A 400 17.46 -5.72 14.41
CA SER A 400 17.45 -5.56 12.94
C SER A 400 17.65 -4.09 12.54
N LEU A 401 17.03 -3.15 13.27
CA LEU A 401 17.23 -1.73 13.03
C LEU A 401 18.68 -1.31 13.27
N ASN A 402 19.27 -1.80 14.36
CA ASN A 402 20.66 -1.51 14.70
C ASN A 402 21.64 -2.14 13.69
N SER A 403 21.35 -3.36 13.22
CA SER A 403 22.12 -4.00 12.16
C SER A 403 22.07 -3.18 10.86
N TYR A 404 20.90 -2.73 10.45
CA TYR A 404 20.74 -1.85 9.30
C TYR A 404 21.53 -0.54 9.47
N PHE A 405 21.40 0.10 10.63
CA PHE A 405 22.10 1.36 10.94
C PHE A 405 23.63 1.19 10.86
N ARG A 406 24.19 0.16 11.50
CA ARG A 406 25.64 -0.11 11.47
C ARG A 406 26.14 -0.28 10.04
N GLN A 407 25.47 -1.10 9.24
CA GLN A 407 25.81 -1.33 7.84
C GLN A 407 25.68 -0.05 7.02
N ALA A 408 24.61 0.73 7.21
CA ALA A 408 24.39 2.00 6.54
C ALA A 408 25.51 3.00 6.84
N MET A 409 26.01 3.07 8.09
CA MET A 409 27.10 3.97 8.48
C MET A 409 28.43 3.56 7.83
N VAL A 410 28.74 2.28 7.80
CA VAL A 410 29.93 1.75 7.08
C VAL A 410 29.87 2.10 5.60
N ILE A 411 28.72 1.88 4.96
CA ILE A 411 28.49 2.19 3.55
C ILE A 411 28.62 3.69 3.28
N LEU A 412 27.98 4.53 4.10
CA LEU A 412 28.05 5.98 3.95
C LEU A 412 29.50 6.47 4.04
N ARG A 413 30.26 6.05 5.06
CA ARG A 413 31.66 6.38 5.18
C ARG A 413 32.48 5.93 3.96
N LYS A 414 32.26 4.68 3.48
CA LYS A 414 32.92 4.16 2.28
C LYS A 414 32.72 5.09 1.08
N TRP A 415 31.51 5.56 0.82
CA TRP A 415 31.21 6.41 -0.31
C TRP A 415 31.64 7.88 -0.11
N LEU A 416 31.65 8.39 1.12
CA LEU A 416 32.25 9.67 1.43
C LEU A 416 33.78 9.66 1.18
N ASN A 417 34.44 8.56 1.52
CA ASN A 417 35.86 8.36 1.25
C ASN A 417 36.20 8.27 -0.25
N ARG A 418 35.26 7.78 -1.06
CA ARG A 418 35.44 7.66 -2.53
C ARG A 418 35.10 8.92 -3.32
N ARG A 419 34.96 10.07 -2.65
CA ARG A 419 34.80 11.37 -3.31
C ARG A 419 36.13 11.88 -3.87
N SER A 420 37.26 11.49 -3.27
CA SER A 420 38.60 11.79 -3.70
C SER A 420 39.51 10.59 -3.48
N GLN A 421 40.65 10.57 -4.16
CA GLN A 421 41.67 9.54 -3.98
C GLN A 421 42.40 9.64 -2.64
N ARG A 422 42.31 10.81 -1.97
CA ARG A 422 43.05 11.16 -0.71
C ARG A 422 42.51 10.49 0.56
N ARG A 423 41.57 9.55 0.49
CA ARG A 423 40.95 8.87 1.65
C ARG A 423 40.57 9.82 2.80
N SER A 424 39.96 10.95 2.48
CA SER A 424 39.78 12.13 3.35
C SER A 424 38.76 11.95 4.50
N CYS A 425 38.07 10.81 4.61
CA CYS A 425 37.06 10.54 5.64
C CYS A 425 37.51 9.41 6.59
N SER A 426 38.42 9.71 7.53
CA SER A 426 38.78 8.80 8.62
C SER A 426 37.59 8.52 9.55
N TRP A 427 37.69 7.49 10.40
CA TRP A 427 36.61 7.19 11.37
C TRP A 427 36.38 8.33 12.37
N PRO A 428 37.41 8.97 12.96
CA PRO A 428 37.22 10.12 13.86
C PRO A 428 36.51 11.27 13.16
N LYS A 429 36.92 11.63 11.93
CA LYS A 429 36.22 12.65 11.11
C LYS A 429 34.79 12.28 10.83
N PHE A 430 34.52 11.03 10.49
CA PHE A 430 33.16 10.54 10.25
C PHE A 430 32.28 10.60 11.50
N SER A 431 32.82 10.23 12.67
CA SER A 431 32.10 10.33 13.94
C SER A 431 31.75 11.79 14.26
N ARG A 432 32.68 12.73 14.01
CA ARG A 432 32.42 14.18 14.16
C ARG A 432 31.30 14.65 13.21
N LEU A 433 31.30 14.18 11.96
CA LEU A 433 30.21 14.50 11.01
C LEU A 433 28.87 13.95 11.48
N GLN A 434 28.83 12.74 12.07
CA GLN A 434 27.59 12.17 12.62
C GLN A 434 27.03 13.01 13.77
N GLN A 435 27.88 13.61 14.60
CA GLN A 435 27.49 14.51 15.69
C GLN A 435 27.00 15.86 15.14
N ILE A 436 27.75 16.49 14.23
CA ILE A 436 27.39 17.79 13.62
C ILE A 436 26.04 17.71 12.92
N TYR A 437 25.78 16.65 12.14
CA TYR A 437 24.55 16.48 11.38
C TYR A 437 23.49 15.67 12.12
N ARG A 438 23.66 15.41 13.41
CA ARG A 438 22.71 14.72 14.29
C ARG A 438 22.09 13.49 13.64
N ILE A 439 22.92 12.49 13.35
CA ILE A 439 22.47 11.28 12.67
C ILE A 439 21.37 10.57 13.47
N GLU A 440 20.28 10.22 12.81
CA GLU A 440 19.15 9.50 13.39
C GLU A 440 19.54 8.10 13.85
N ARG A 441 19.38 7.84 15.16
CA ARG A 441 19.68 6.54 15.76
C ARG A 441 18.48 5.59 15.65
N PRO A 442 18.70 4.25 15.66
CA PRO A 442 17.64 3.28 15.69
C PRO A 442 16.70 3.50 16.86
N ARG A 443 15.40 3.46 16.59
CA ARG A 443 14.36 3.59 17.61
C ARG A 443 13.14 2.75 17.28
N ILE A 444 12.52 2.21 18.33
CA ILE A 444 11.17 1.67 18.24
C ILE A 444 10.20 2.84 18.23
N VAL A 445 9.34 2.88 17.24
CA VAL A 445 8.36 3.94 17.09
C VAL A 445 7.05 3.46 17.73
N ILE A 446 6.65 4.02 18.84
CA ILE A 446 5.37 3.71 19.49
C ILE A 446 4.32 4.63 18.87
N LYS A 447 3.27 4.04 18.28
CA LYS A 447 2.10 4.78 17.87
C LYS A 447 1.14 4.90 19.06
N PRO A 448 0.41 6.03 19.19
CA PRO A 448 -0.69 6.10 20.15
C PRO A 448 -1.71 5.00 19.85
N PRO A 449 -2.40 4.46 20.87
CA PRO A 449 -3.46 3.48 20.66
C PRO A 449 -4.53 4.08 19.74
N ARG A 450 -5.11 3.24 18.88
CA ARG A 450 -6.22 3.66 18.03
C ARG A 450 -7.43 3.98 18.91
N PRO A 451 -8.29 4.95 18.52
CA PRO A 451 -9.56 5.14 19.17
C PRO A 451 -10.36 3.82 19.20
N ALA A 452 -11.07 3.58 20.29
CA ALA A 452 -11.74 2.31 20.64
C ALA A 452 -12.76 1.74 19.62
N GLN A 453 -13.02 2.40 18.51
CA GLN A 453 -13.86 1.91 17.41
C GLN A 453 -13.39 0.58 16.77
N LEU A 454 -12.19 0.11 17.11
CA LEU A 454 -11.63 -1.15 16.61
C LEU A 454 -11.56 -2.24 17.68
N LEU A 455 -12.06 -1.98 18.89
CA LEU A 455 -12.04 -2.91 20.03
C LEU A 455 -13.45 -3.36 20.45
N LEU A 456 -14.42 -3.38 19.53
CA LEU A 456 -15.66 -4.07 19.83
C LEU A 456 -15.34 -5.56 19.95
N PRO A 457 -15.68 -6.19 21.08
CA PRO A 457 -15.51 -7.62 21.25
C PRO A 457 -16.35 -8.36 20.20
N CYS A 458 -15.73 -9.36 19.58
CA CYS A 458 -16.44 -10.35 18.75
C CYS A 458 -17.26 -11.25 19.63
#